data_02c20f9b8b92591049f90377c9889036
#
_entry.id   02c20f9b8b92591049f90377c9889036
#
_cell.length_a   1.000
_cell.length_b   1.000
_cell.length_c   1.000
_cell.angle_alpha   90.00
_cell.angle_beta   90.00
_cell.angle_gamma   90.00
#
_symmetry.space_group_name_H-M   'P 1'
#
loop_
_entity.id
_entity.type
_entity.pdbx_description
1 polymer ?
#
loop_
_entity_poly.entity_id
_entity_poly.type
_entity_poly.pdbx_seq_one_letter_code
_entity_poly.pdbx_strand_id
1 'polypeptide(L)'
;LAENAPELVITTPTGEVHELGAMLVAASARDLGWKVTYLGPNLPIEEIAACAAARKARAVALSLVYPEKCPAIQDKIRQLRQILPENTALIIGGRAAAGYQEPLADLSIHWAHCLNGLDKILTQSPTVA
;
A
#
# COMPACT_ATOMS: atom_id res chain seq x y z
N LEU A 1 -1.67 -14.39 15.95
CA LEU A 1 -1.54 -14.53 14.49
C LEU A 1 -0.93 -15.87 14.16
N ALA A 2 -1.34 -16.43 13.03
CA ALA A 2 -0.74 -17.66 12.54
C ALA A 2 0.73 -17.44 12.19
N GLU A 3 1.54 -18.47 12.38
CA GLU A 3 2.97 -18.38 12.16
C GLU A 3 3.31 -17.99 10.71
N ASN A 4 2.51 -18.44 9.76
CA ASN A 4 2.70 -18.17 8.33
C ASN A 4 1.72 -17.11 7.81
N ALA A 5 1.19 -16.28 8.69
CA ALA A 5 0.29 -15.21 8.26
C ALA A 5 1.00 -14.28 7.28
N PRO A 6 0.32 -13.82 6.23
CA PRO A 6 0.93 -12.88 5.30
C PRO A 6 1.22 -11.55 5.96
N GLU A 7 2.25 -10.88 5.49
CA GLU A 7 2.63 -9.58 6.03
C GLU A 7 2.28 -8.45 5.07
N LEU A 8 1.69 -7.40 5.63
CA LEU A 8 1.36 -6.16 4.94
C LEU A 8 2.19 -5.04 5.53
N VAL A 9 2.91 -4.31 4.69
CA VAL A 9 3.60 -3.08 5.06
C VAL A 9 2.71 -1.92 4.66
N ILE A 10 2.45 -1.01 5.59
CA ILE A 10 1.57 0.13 5.37
C ILE A 10 2.31 1.42 5.67
N THR A 11 2.19 2.39 4.79
CA THR A 11 2.80 3.69 4.97
C THR A 11 2.17 4.73 4.06
N THR A 12 2.71 5.96 4.10
CA THR A 12 2.44 6.99 3.12
C THR A 12 3.75 7.40 2.48
N PRO A 13 3.76 7.77 1.19
CA PRO A 13 5.01 8.16 0.52
C PRO A 13 5.46 9.56 0.95
N THR A 14 6.71 9.90 0.60
CA THR A 14 7.24 11.25 0.83
C THR A 14 6.32 12.29 0.21
N GLY A 15 5.99 13.31 0.98
CA GLY A 15 5.04 14.35 0.59
C GLY A 15 3.62 14.11 1.11
N GLU A 16 3.34 12.92 1.62
CA GLU A 16 2.05 12.59 2.20
C GLU A 16 2.18 12.49 3.71
N VAL A 17 1.48 13.37 4.42
CA VAL A 17 1.60 13.44 5.89
C VAL A 17 0.34 13.02 6.63
N HIS A 18 -0.71 12.64 5.92
CA HIS A 18 -1.98 12.22 6.53
C HIS A 18 -1.93 10.74 6.86
N GLU A 19 -1.88 10.41 8.15
CA GLU A 19 -1.68 9.03 8.58
C GLU A 19 -2.92 8.30 9.13
N LEU A 20 -4.02 9.02 9.37
CA LEU A 20 -5.19 8.39 9.97
C LEU A 20 -5.72 7.24 9.11
N GLY A 21 -5.78 7.45 7.81
CA GLY A 21 -6.22 6.40 6.89
C GLY A 21 -5.34 5.17 6.93
N ALA A 22 -4.02 5.37 7.00
CA ALA A 22 -3.08 4.25 7.09
C ALA A 22 -3.27 3.47 8.39
N MET A 23 -3.56 4.16 9.49
CA MET A 23 -3.81 3.49 10.76
C MET A 23 -5.09 2.65 10.72
N LEU A 24 -6.14 3.15 10.05
CA LEU A 24 -7.38 2.39 9.88
C LEU A 24 -7.16 1.15 9.02
N VAL A 25 -6.36 1.27 7.98
CA VAL A 25 -6.00 0.14 7.11
C VAL A 25 -5.23 -0.90 7.92
N ALA A 26 -4.29 -0.47 8.76
CA ALA A 26 -3.54 -1.38 9.62
C ALA A 26 -4.46 -2.18 10.53
N ALA A 27 -5.41 -1.51 11.18
CA ALA A 27 -6.35 -2.18 12.06
C ALA A 27 -7.21 -3.19 11.31
N SER A 28 -7.71 -2.80 10.13
CA SER A 28 -8.55 -3.67 9.32
C SER A 28 -7.80 -4.93 8.86
N ALA A 29 -6.56 -4.76 8.43
CA ALA A 29 -5.74 -5.90 7.99
C ALA A 29 -5.46 -6.87 9.13
N ARG A 30 -5.17 -6.35 10.32
CA ARG A 30 -4.97 -7.20 11.50
C ARG A 30 -6.21 -8.03 11.82
N ASP A 31 -7.38 -7.43 11.69
CA ASP A 31 -8.64 -8.14 11.92
C ASP A 31 -8.84 -9.27 10.94
N LEU A 32 -8.27 -9.18 9.74
CA LEU A 32 -8.32 -10.21 8.72
C LEU A 32 -7.22 -11.27 8.87
N GLY A 33 -6.38 -11.16 9.88
CA GLY A 33 -5.34 -12.16 10.16
C GLY A 33 -4.00 -11.86 9.54
N TRP A 34 -3.79 -10.66 9.00
CA TRP A 34 -2.50 -10.26 8.45
C TRP A 34 -1.56 -9.78 9.53
N LYS A 35 -0.28 -10.09 9.38
CA LYS A 35 0.76 -9.38 10.11
C LYS A 35 0.90 -8.01 9.49
N VAL A 36 1.00 -6.97 10.32
CA VAL A 36 1.05 -5.61 9.81
C VAL A 36 2.25 -4.89 10.38
N THR A 37 3.03 -4.27 9.50
CA THR A 37 4.08 -3.33 9.88
C THR A 37 3.66 -1.96 9.38
N TYR A 38 3.36 -1.08 10.32
CA TYR A 38 3.04 0.31 10.00
C TYR A 38 4.29 1.15 10.18
N LEU A 39 4.75 1.76 9.09
CA LEU A 39 6.02 2.50 9.08
C LEU A 39 5.87 3.98 9.43
N GLY A 40 4.64 4.44 9.61
CA GLY A 40 4.38 5.87 9.78
C GLY A 40 4.28 6.59 8.44
N PRO A 41 4.10 7.91 8.48
CA PRO A 41 3.87 8.68 7.25
C PRO A 41 5.17 9.19 6.65
N ASN A 42 5.09 9.63 5.40
CA ASN A 42 6.11 10.46 4.75
C ASN A 42 7.45 9.75 4.56
N LEU A 43 7.42 8.49 4.10
CA LEU A 43 8.65 7.73 3.90
C LEU A 43 9.10 7.73 2.45
N PRO A 44 10.42 7.78 2.21
CA PRO A 44 10.97 7.57 0.87
C PRO A 44 10.67 6.17 0.36
N ILE A 45 10.47 6.05 -0.95
CA ILE A 45 10.12 4.76 -1.55
C ILE A 45 11.21 3.71 -1.37
N GLU A 46 12.47 4.14 -1.32
CA GLU A 46 13.60 3.24 -1.11
C GLU A 46 13.52 2.56 0.26
N GLU A 47 13.09 3.31 1.28
CA GLU A 47 12.91 2.75 2.61
C GLU A 47 11.69 1.84 2.69
N ILE A 48 10.61 2.19 1.98
CA ILE A 48 9.43 1.33 1.89
C ILE A 48 9.81 -0.01 1.26
N ALA A 49 10.52 0.05 0.15
CA ALA A 49 10.93 -1.16 -0.56
C ALA A 49 11.89 -2.00 0.27
N ALA A 50 12.85 -1.36 0.95
CA ALA A 50 13.80 -2.07 1.80
C ALA A 50 13.09 -2.77 2.97
N CYS A 51 12.13 -2.11 3.60
CA CYS A 51 11.37 -2.71 4.67
C CYS A 51 10.54 -3.90 4.16
N ALA A 52 9.87 -3.73 3.03
CA ALA A 52 9.08 -4.81 2.43
C ALA A 52 9.94 -6.03 2.13
N ALA A 53 11.15 -5.81 1.59
CA ALA A 53 12.08 -6.89 1.29
C ALA A 53 12.56 -7.60 2.57
N ALA A 54 12.96 -6.82 3.57
CA ALA A 54 13.47 -7.36 4.83
C ALA A 54 12.41 -8.20 5.55
N ARG A 55 11.16 -7.80 5.47
CA ARG A 55 10.07 -8.52 6.12
C ARG A 55 9.41 -9.56 5.21
N LYS A 56 9.86 -9.67 3.98
CA LYS A 56 9.26 -10.57 2.98
C LYS A 56 7.76 -10.31 2.86
N ALA A 57 7.40 -9.05 2.79
CA ALA A 57 6.01 -8.65 2.76
C ALA A 57 5.32 -9.17 1.50
N ARG A 58 4.10 -9.60 1.67
CA ARG A 58 3.28 -10.07 0.55
C ARG A 58 2.58 -8.91 -0.14
N ALA A 59 2.36 -7.82 0.58
CA ALA A 59 1.71 -6.63 0.05
C ALA A 59 2.25 -5.38 0.73
N VAL A 60 2.23 -4.28 -0.03
CA VAL A 60 2.52 -2.93 0.46
C VAL A 60 1.29 -2.10 0.19
N ALA A 61 0.80 -1.39 1.19
CA ALA A 61 -0.33 -0.48 1.05
C ALA A 61 0.13 0.96 1.26
N LEU A 62 -0.25 1.82 0.34
CA LEU A 62 -0.02 3.25 0.45
C LEU A 62 -1.35 3.96 0.65
N SER A 63 -1.39 4.88 1.61
CA SER A 63 -2.55 5.73 1.82
C SER A 63 -2.27 7.12 1.29
N LEU A 64 -3.08 7.57 0.34
CA LEU A 64 -2.98 8.89 -0.29
C LEU A 64 -4.23 9.69 0.01
N VAL A 65 -4.07 10.80 0.73
CA VAL A 65 -5.19 11.69 1.06
C VAL A 65 -5.04 13.04 0.37
N TYR A 66 -3.84 13.54 0.26
CA TYR A 66 -3.50 14.83 -0.33
C TYR A 66 -2.00 14.84 -0.68
N PRO A 67 -1.60 15.49 -1.76
CA PRO A 67 -2.39 16.16 -2.79
C PRO A 67 -2.92 15.20 -3.85
N GLU A 68 -3.98 15.63 -4.55
CA GLU A 68 -4.50 14.88 -5.69
C GLU A 68 -3.65 15.16 -6.93
N LYS A 69 -3.43 14.13 -7.74
CA LYS A 69 -2.79 14.22 -9.05
C LYS A 69 -1.42 14.90 -9.05
N CYS A 70 -0.65 14.72 -7.98
CA CYS A 70 0.70 15.27 -7.92
C CYS A 70 1.67 14.47 -8.80
N PRO A 71 2.29 15.08 -9.83
CA PRO A 71 3.22 14.33 -10.69
C PRO A 71 4.40 13.71 -9.95
N ALA A 72 4.93 14.38 -8.94
CA ALA A 72 6.03 13.85 -8.15
C ALA A 72 5.63 12.56 -7.41
N ILE A 73 4.40 12.50 -6.90
CA ILE A 73 3.90 11.30 -6.24
C ILE A 73 3.64 10.20 -7.27
N GLN A 74 3.12 10.54 -8.44
CA GLN A 74 2.95 9.58 -9.53
C GLN A 74 4.27 8.91 -9.87
N ASP A 75 5.34 9.71 -10.02
CA ASP A 75 6.67 9.19 -10.34
C ASP A 75 7.18 8.26 -9.25
N LYS A 76 6.97 8.62 -8.00
CA LYS A 76 7.39 7.78 -6.87
C LYS A 76 6.65 6.47 -6.82
N ILE A 77 5.35 6.48 -7.08
CA ILE A 77 4.56 5.25 -7.13
C ILE A 77 5.05 4.35 -8.26
N ARG A 78 5.31 4.94 -9.43
CA ARG A 78 5.84 4.19 -10.57
C ARG A 78 7.17 3.55 -10.24
N GLN A 79 8.07 4.30 -9.60
CA GLN A 79 9.36 3.78 -9.18
C GLN A 79 9.20 2.67 -8.15
N LEU A 80 8.31 2.85 -7.18
CA LEU A 80 8.06 1.83 -6.17
C LEU A 80 7.57 0.53 -6.79
N ARG A 81 6.64 0.62 -7.75
CA ARG A 81 6.16 -0.58 -8.45
C ARG A 81 7.30 -1.32 -9.14
N GLN A 82 8.23 -0.59 -9.72
CA GLN A 82 9.38 -1.18 -10.42
C GLN A 82 10.38 -1.84 -9.46
N ILE A 83 10.56 -1.25 -8.28
CA ILE A 83 11.51 -1.77 -7.28
C ILE A 83 10.95 -3.01 -6.57
N LEU A 84 9.65 -3.02 -6.28
CA LEU A 84 9.04 -4.16 -5.61
C LEU A 84 8.96 -5.35 -6.55
N PRO A 85 9.14 -6.57 -6.02
CA PRO A 85 8.94 -7.78 -6.83
C PRO A 85 7.53 -7.85 -7.39
N GLU A 86 7.37 -8.50 -8.54
CA GLU A 86 6.06 -8.65 -9.16
C GLU A 86 5.06 -9.38 -8.25
N ASN A 87 5.54 -10.30 -7.43
CA ASN A 87 4.68 -11.06 -6.53
C ASN A 87 4.39 -10.33 -5.23
N THR A 88 4.92 -9.12 -5.03
CA THR A 88 4.53 -8.25 -3.94
C THR A 88 3.42 -7.35 -4.44
N ALA A 89 2.23 -7.48 -3.88
CA ALA A 89 1.09 -6.66 -4.29
C ALA A 89 1.29 -5.22 -3.83
N LEU A 90 0.94 -4.27 -4.68
CA LEU A 90 0.92 -2.86 -4.32
C LEU A 90 -0.54 -2.42 -4.28
N ILE A 91 -0.97 -1.94 -3.13
CA ILE A 91 -2.35 -1.52 -2.89
C ILE A 91 -2.33 -0.03 -2.58
N ILE A 92 -3.14 0.74 -3.27
CA ILE A 92 -3.23 2.18 -3.05
C ILE A 92 -4.66 2.54 -2.72
N GLY A 93 -4.83 3.28 -1.64
CA GLY A 93 -6.14 3.74 -1.20
C GLY A 93 -6.04 5.14 -0.61
N GLY A 94 -7.15 5.60 -0.05
CA GLY A 94 -7.25 6.93 0.51
C GLY A 94 -8.04 7.87 -0.41
N ARG A 95 -8.37 9.03 0.13
CA ARG A 95 -9.26 9.98 -0.56
C ARG A 95 -8.69 10.43 -1.91
N ALA A 96 -7.38 10.60 -2.01
CA ALA A 96 -6.75 11.10 -3.22
C ALA A 96 -6.46 10.00 -4.24
N ALA A 97 -6.64 8.73 -3.89
CA ALA A 97 -6.23 7.60 -4.74
C ALA A 97 -6.89 7.64 -6.11
N ALA A 98 -8.17 8.01 -6.19
CA ALA A 98 -8.89 8.04 -7.46
C ALA A 98 -8.22 8.94 -8.50
N GLY A 99 -7.58 10.04 -8.09
CA GLY A 99 -6.88 10.93 -9.00
C GLY A 99 -5.61 10.33 -9.60
N TYR A 100 -5.07 9.29 -8.99
CA TYR A 100 -3.86 8.62 -9.48
C TYR A 100 -4.15 7.39 -10.32
N GLN A 101 -5.37 6.87 -10.26
CA GLN A 101 -5.68 5.60 -10.90
C GLN A 101 -5.52 5.64 -12.41
N GLU A 102 -6.05 6.66 -13.07
CA GLU A 102 -5.96 6.77 -14.53
C GLU A 102 -4.51 6.97 -15.01
N PRO A 103 -3.73 7.92 -14.45
CA PRO A 103 -2.35 8.09 -14.87
C PRO A 103 -1.47 6.85 -14.66
N LEU A 104 -1.81 6.00 -13.71
CA LEU A 104 -1.03 4.81 -13.35
C LEU A 104 -1.71 3.50 -13.78
N ALA A 105 -2.67 3.59 -14.70
CA ALA A 105 -3.45 2.43 -15.12
C ALA A 105 -2.62 1.36 -15.82
N ASP A 106 -1.44 1.72 -16.34
CA ASP A 106 -0.52 0.77 -16.97
C ASP A 106 0.25 -0.10 -15.98
N LEU A 107 0.16 0.20 -14.69
CA LEU A 107 0.89 -0.52 -13.65
C LEU A 107 0.00 -1.55 -12.96
N SER A 108 0.63 -2.60 -12.46
CA SER A 108 -0.05 -3.62 -11.68
C SER A 108 -0.24 -3.11 -10.25
N ILE A 109 -1.35 -2.46 -10.00
CA ILE A 109 -1.71 -1.86 -8.72
C ILE A 109 -3.15 -2.24 -8.39
N HIS A 110 -3.39 -2.57 -7.13
CA HIS A 110 -4.74 -2.78 -6.61
C HIS A 110 -5.25 -1.48 -6.00
N TRP A 111 -6.38 -1.00 -6.47
CA TRP A 111 -6.94 0.27 -6.01
C TRP A 111 -8.07 0.02 -5.03
N ALA A 112 -7.94 0.52 -3.80
CA ALA A 112 -8.95 0.39 -2.76
C ALA A 112 -9.62 1.74 -2.56
N HIS A 113 -10.89 1.85 -2.94
CA HIS A 113 -11.63 3.11 -2.84
C HIS A 113 -12.26 3.32 -1.46
N CYS A 114 -12.28 2.27 -0.64
CA CYS A 114 -12.80 2.30 0.73
C CYS A 114 -12.23 1.10 1.49
N LEU A 115 -12.45 1.08 2.80
CA LEU A 115 -11.98 -0.04 3.63
C LEU A 115 -12.61 -1.36 3.20
N ASN A 116 -13.86 -1.35 2.77
CA ASN A 116 -14.50 -2.56 2.29
C ASN A 116 -13.83 -3.10 1.02
N GLY A 117 -13.42 -2.20 0.13
CA GLY A 117 -12.65 -2.58 -1.05
C GLY A 117 -11.28 -3.18 -0.69
N LEU A 118 -10.63 -2.60 0.30
CA LEU A 118 -9.37 -3.15 0.82
C LEU A 118 -9.58 -4.56 1.37
N ASP A 119 -10.61 -4.76 2.17
CA ASP A 119 -10.91 -6.07 2.74
C ASP A 119 -11.06 -7.12 1.64
N LYS A 120 -11.74 -6.78 0.56
CA LYS A 120 -11.89 -7.68 -0.58
C LYS A 120 -10.55 -8.02 -1.22
N ILE A 121 -9.68 -7.04 -1.40
CA ILE A 121 -8.36 -7.27 -1.98
C ILE A 121 -7.56 -8.24 -1.10
N LEU A 122 -7.54 -8.00 0.21
CA LEU A 122 -6.75 -8.80 1.13
C LEU A 122 -7.27 -10.22 1.31
N THR A 123 -8.57 -10.43 1.11
CA THR A 123 -9.17 -11.77 1.30
C THR A 123 -9.23 -12.58 0.02
N GLN A 124 -9.28 -11.95 -1.13
CA GLN A 124 -9.55 -12.64 -2.40
C GLN A 124 -8.33 -12.80 -3.29
N SER A 125 -7.29 -11.98 -3.10
CA SER A 125 -6.16 -12.00 -4.03
C SER A 125 -5.28 -13.21 -3.80
N PRO A 126 -5.15 -14.12 -4.76
CA PRO A 126 -4.25 -15.27 -4.61
C PRO A 126 -2.78 -14.87 -4.63
N THR A 127 -2.43 -13.74 -5.24
CA THR A 127 -1.05 -13.27 -5.22
C THR A 127 -0.66 -12.76 -3.85
N VAL A 128 -1.63 -12.42 -3.04
CA VAL A 128 -1.43 -11.98 -1.68
C VAL A 128 -1.48 -13.18 -0.74
N ALA A 129 -2.00 -14.26 -1.24
CA ALA A 129 -2.14 -15.49 -0.45
C ALA A 129 -0.89 -16.36 -0.54
#